data_6a1cddbcd14ce52cfe2a8b37bd584b38
#
_entry.id   6a1cddbcd14ce52cfe2a8b37bd584b38
#
_cell.length_a   1.000
_cell.length_b   1.000
_cell.length_c   1.000
_cell.angle_alpha   90.00
_cell.angle_beta   90.00
_cell.angle_gamma   90.00
#
_symmetry.space_group_name_H-M   'P 1'
#
loop_
_entity.id
_entity.type
_entity.pdbx_description
1 polymer ?
#
loop_
_entity_poly.entity_id
_entity_poly.type
_entity_poly.pdbx_seq_one_letter_code
_entity_poly.pdbx_strand_id
1 'polypeptide(L)'
;ATSQGEILRANINFDYRFCPLNTHFFWAEFKLNFGFDTLKDEALKNARSNQPSGASFGSIFKNPKNDFAGRLIEAVGLKGFSKGDAMLSDKHANFLINKKNASFEDAFFLIELARKKVFEEFGTNLENEVIII
;
A
#
# COMPACT_ATOMS: atom_id res chain seq x y z
N ALA A 1 -23.93 4.59 3.09
CA ALA A 1 -24.49 4.63 4.44
C ALA A 1 -23.53 3.94 5.41
N THR A 2 -23.65 4.25 6.67
CA THR A 2 -22.82 3.72 7.74
C THR A 2 -23.70 3.16 8.86
N SER A 3 -23.13 2.55 9.89
CA SER A 3 -23.85 2.17 11.11
C SER A 3 -24.45 3.36 11.88
N GLN A 4 -24.01 4.58 11.54
CA GLN A 4 -24.51 5.85 12.11
C GLN A 4 -25.53 6.56 11.21
N GLY A 5 -25.96 5.93 10.09
CA GLY A 5 -26.88 6.49 9.10
C GLY A 5 -26.18 6.97 7.84
N GLU A 6 -26.87 7.81 7.05
CA GLU A 6 -26.31 8.39 5.83
C GLU A 6 -25.52 9.65 6.14
N ILE A 7 -24.29 9.72 5.61
CA ILE A 7 -23.41 10.87 5.76
C ILE A 7 -22.99 11.35 4.38
N LEU A 8 -23.18 12.64 4.10
CA LEU A 8 -22.73 13.23 2.85
C LEU A 8 -21.20 13.34 2.85
N ARG A 9 -20.57 13.07 1.70
CA ARG A 9 -19.11 13.18 1.49
C ARG A 9 -18.56 14.56 1.92
N ALA A 10 -19.31 15.62 1.66
CA ALA A 10 -18.93 16.99 2.03
C ALA A 10 -18.76 17.21 3.54
N ASN A 11 -19.38 16.35 4.37
CA ASN A 11 -19.30 16.41 5.83
C ASN A 11 -18.21 15.52 6.41
N ILE A 12 -17.39 14.88 5.57
CA ILE A 12 -16.31 13.99 5.99
C ILE A 12 -14.99 14.60 5.54
N ASN A 13 -14.14 14.93 6.50
CA ASN A 13 -12.79 15.44 6.21
C ASN A 13 -11.82 14.29 5.94
N PHE A 14 -11.86 13.75 4.72
CA PHE A 14 -10.90 12.74 4.27
C PHE A 14 -9.54 13.36 3.97
N ASP A 15 -8.49 12.66 4.31
CA ASP A 15 -7.12 12.98 3.92
C ASP A 15 -6.43 11.73 3.34
N TYR A 16 -5.17 11.87 2.94
CA TYR A 16 -4.39 10.75 2.41
C TYR A 16 -4.36 9.58 3.39
N ARG A 17 -4.96 8.45 3.00
CA ARG A 17 -5.09 7.22 3.80
C ARG A 17 -5.69 7.43 5.19
N PHE A 18 -6.53 8.44 5.31
CA PHE A 18 -7.20 8.79 6.56
C PHE A 18 -8.69 9.01 6.35
N CYS A 19 -9.49 8.34 7.16
CA CYS A 19 -10.92 8.57 7.32
C CYS A 19 -11.20 8.84 8.80
N PRO A 20 -11.79 9.99 9.16
CA PRO A 20 -12.03 10.34 10.56
C PRO A 20 -13.18 9.55 11.19
N LEU A 21 -13.92 8.76 10.39
CA LEU A 21 -15.06 8.00 10.86
C LEU A 21 -14.61 6.62 11.36
N ASN A 22 -14.83 6.35 12.62
CA ASN A 22 -14.66 5.01 13.20
C ASN A 22 -15.98 4.23 13.08
N THR A 23 -16.33 3.81 11.85
CA THR A 23 -17.58 3.14 11.55
C THR A 23 -17.46 2.20 10.35
N HIS A 24 -18.41 1.27 10.20
CA HIS A 24 -18.49 0.42 9.03
C HIS A 24 -19.31 1.11 7.92
N PHE A 25 -18.79 1.04 6.69
CA PHE A 25 -19.50 1.51 5.51
C PHE A 25 -20.24 0.34 4.87
N PHE A 26 -21.57 0.43 4.76
CA PHE A 26 -22.36 -0.61 4.14
C PHE A 26 -22.54 -0.41 2.64
N TRP A 27 -22.63 0.85 2.20
CA TRP A 27 -22.71 1.22 0.79
C TRP A 27 -22.23 2.67 0.58
N ALA A 28 -21.91 2.99 -0.65
CA ALA A 28 -21.60 4.34 -1.08
C ALA A 28 -22.24 4.62 -2.44
N GLU A 29 -22.70 5.84 -2.66
CA GLU A 29 -23.23 6.33 -3.92
C GLU A 29 -22.24 7.27 -4.59
N PHE A 30 -21.99 7.04 -5.88
CA PHE A 30 -21.08 7.84 -6.70
C PHE A 30 -21.83 8.40 -7.90
N LYS A 31 -21.73 9.72 -8.11
CA LYS A 31 -22.15 10.34 -9.36
C LYS A 31 -21.08 10.11 -10.42
N LEU A 32 -21.39 9.33 -11.42
CA LEU A 32 -20.49 9.02 -12.53
C LEU A 32 -20.85 9.88 -13.76
N ASN A 33 -19.83 10.24 -14.54
CA ASN A 33 -20.04 10.82 -15.86
C ASN A 33 -20.41 9.72 -16.85
N PHE A 34 -21.25 10.05 -17.83
CA PHE A 34 -21.60 9.12 -18.89
C PHE A 34 -20.44 9.01 -19.88
N GLY A 35 -20.13 7.78 -20.30
CA GLY A 35 -19.08 7.48 -21.27
C GLY A 35 -17.83 6.87 -20.66
N PHE A 36 -17.02 6.25 -21.51
CA PHE A 36 -15.74 5.65 -21.15
C PHE A 36 -14.60 6.46 -21.77
N ASP A 37 -13.68 6.90 -20.94
CA ASP A 37 -12.49 7.68 -21.34
C ASP A 37 -11.31 6.70 -21.52
N THR A 38 -11.05 6.31 -22.77
CA THR A 38 -9.96 5.37 -23.11
C THR A 38 -8.59 5.91 -22.76
N LEU A 39 -8.33 7.21 -22.97
CA LEU A 39 -7.04 7.83 -22.67
C LEU A 39 -6.76 7.82 -21.17
N LYS A 40 -7.78 8.11 -20.36
CA LYS A 40 -7.67 8.05 -18.91
C LYS A 40 -7.48 6.63 -18.39
N ASP A 41 -8.16 5.65 -18.99
CA ASP A 41 -7.99 4.23 -18.64
C ASP A 41 -6.57 3.74 -18.95
N GLU A 42 -6.04 4.08 -20.13
CA GLU A 42 -4.66 3.76 -20.50
C GLU A 42 -3.65 4.44 -19.58
N ALA A 43 -3.84 5.70 -19.24
CA ALA A 43 -2.99 6.41 -18.29
C ALA A 43 -2.99 5.73 -16.91
N LEU A 44 -4.15 5.30 -16.41
CA LEU A 44 -4.27 4.56 -15.14
C LEU A 44 -3.62 3.18 -15.20
N LYS A 45 -3.74 2.45 -16.31
CA LYS A 45 -3.05 1.16 -16.53
C LYS A 45 -1.53 1.34 -16.53
N ASN A 46 -1.05 2.35 -17.25
CA ASN A 46 0.38 2.66 -17.31
C ASN A 46 0.94 3.07 -15.94
N ALA A 47 0.20 3.87 -15.17
CA ALA A 47 0.59 4.26 -13.81
C ALA A 47 0.71 3.06 -12.84
N ARG A 48 0.02 1.95 -13.13
CA ARG A 48 0.08 0.70 -12.34
C ARG A 48 0.99 -0.36 -12.94
N SER A 49 1.66 -0.10 -14.04
CA SER A 49 2.51 -1.08 -14.74
C SER A 49 3.69 -1.56 -13.91
N ASN A 50 4.14 -0.76 -12.93
CA ASN A 50 5.21 -1.12 -11.99
C ASN A 50 4.73 -1.93 -10.78
N GLN A 51 3.42 -2.19 -10.65
CA GLN A 51 2.92 -3.03 -9.57
C GLN A 51 3.17 -4.50 -9.90
N PRO A 52 3.60 -5.31 -8.92
CA PRO A 52 3.82 -6.73 -9.13
C PRO A 52 2.50 -7.48 -9.32
N SER A 53 2.56 -8.55 -10.10
CA SER A 53 1.51 -9.57 -10.17
C SER A 53 1.76 -10.68 -9.16
N GLY A 54 0.70 -11.39 -8.75
CA GLY A 54 0.80 -12.54 -7.86
C GLY A 54 0.17 -12.29 -6.49
N ALA A 55 0.36 -13.24 -5.57
CA ALA A 55 -0.20 -13.19 -4.23
C ALA A 55 0.51 -12.10 -3.40
N SER A 56 -0.18 -11.00 -3.18
CA SER A 56 0.31 -9.84 -2.43
C SER A 56 -0.86 -9.14 -1.74
N PHE A 57 -0.61 -8.51 -0.60
CA PHE A 57 -1.60 -7.66 0.07
C PHE A 57 -1.45 -6.15 -0.27
N GLY A 58 -0.68 -5.83 -1.32
CA GLY A 58 -0.43 -4.45 -1.75
C GLY A 58 0.76 -3.81 -1.06
N SER A 59 0.71 -2.50 -0.87
CA SER A 59 1.78 -1.75 -0.21
C SER A 59 1.92 -2.12 1.27
N ILE A 60 3.15 -2.33 1.71
CA ILE A 60 3.49 -2.63 3.12
C ILE A 60 3.38 -1.37 3.98
N PHE A 61 3.98 -0.28 3.48
CA PHE A 61 4.10 0.98 4.21
C PHE A 61 3.40 2.12 3.47
N LYS A 62 2.91 3.08 4.24
CA LYS A 62 2.49 4.38 3.72
C LYS A 62 3.69 5.15 3.19
N ASN A 63 3.48 5.99 2.21
CA ASN A 63 4.54 6.90 1.77
C ASN A 63 4.80 7.96 2.85
N PRO A 64 6.05 8.16 3.28
CA PRO A 64 6.40 9.22 4.19
C PRO A 64 6.22 10.60 3.51
N LYS A 65 6.17 11.66 4.33
CA LYS A 65 6.07 13.02 3.81
C LYS A 65 7.28 13.35 2.93
N ASN A 66 7.00 13.78 1.70
CA ASN A 66 7.98 14.17 0.68
C ASN A 66 8.86 13.03 0.11
N ASP A 67 8.50 11.76 0.31
CA ASP A 67 9.24 10.63 -0.27
C ASP A 67 8.31 9.43 -0.53
N PHE A 68 8.87 8.38 -1.15
CA PHE A 68 8.17 7.13 -1.46
C PHE A 68 8.81 5.96 -0.72
N ALA A 69 8.01 5.20 0.03
CA ALA A 69 8.48 4.03 0.77
C ALA A 69 9.20 3.02 -0.14
N GLY A 70 8.67 2.79 -1.36
CA GLY A 70 9.29 1.89 -2.33
C GLY A 70 10.69 2.33 -2.75
N ARG A 71 10.92 3.63 -2.97
CA ARG A 71 12.23 4.19 -3.28
C ARG A 71 13.23 4.00 -2.14
N LEU A 72 12.79 4.28 -0.91
CA LEU A 72 13.64 4.14 0.27
C LEU A 72 14.07 2.68 0.50
N ILE A 73 13.12 1.73 0.36
CA ILE A 73 13.41 0.30 0.49
C ILE A 73 14.36 -0.20 -0.61
N GLU A 74 14.20 0.29 -1.85
CA GLU A 74 15.10 0.00 -2.96
C GLU A 74 16.49 0.58 -2.71
N ALA A 75 16.60 1.80 -2.20
CA ALA A 75 17.87 2.47 -1.92
C ALA A 75 18.70 1.75 -0.85
N VAL A 76 18.07 1.08 0.12
CA VAL A 76 18.78 0.25 1.11
C VAL A 76 19.05 -1.19 0.63
N GLY A 77 18.87 -1.45 -0.67
CA GLY A 77 19.22 -2.73 -1.32
C GLY A 77 18.27 -3.89 -1.00
N LEU A 78 17.02 -3.61 -0.61
CA LEU A 78 16.07 -4.65 -0.25
C LEU A 78 15.08 -5.04 -1.36
N LYS A 79 15.13 -4.38 -2.52
CA LYS A 79 14.33 -4.77 -3.69
C LYS A 79 14.70 -6.19 -4.14
N GLY A 80 13.73 -7.08 -4.27
CA GLY A 80 13.92 -8.49 -4.59
C GLY A 80 14.44 -9.35 -3.44
N PHE A 81 14.70 -8.78 -2.26
CA PHE A 81 15.18 -9.54 -1.10
C PHE A 81 14.12 -10.50 -0.58
N SER A 82 14.53 -11.72 -0.26
CA SER A 82 13.62 -12.79 0.16
C SER A 82 14.00 -13.36 1.52
N LYS A 83 12.99 -13.84 2.24
CA LYS A 83 13.11 -14.67 3.43
C LYS A 83 12.10 -15.81 3.30
N GLY A 84 12.56 -17.06 3.25
CA GLY A 84 11.69 -18.18 2.93
C GLY A 84 10.95 -17.95 1.59
N ASP A 85 9.64 -18.11 1.60
CA ASP A 85 8.79 -17.86 0.45
C ASP A 85 8.22 -16.43 0.39
N ALA A 86 8.53 -15.57 1.37
CA ALA A 86 8.25 -14.14 1.31
C ALA A 86 9.33 -13.38 0.55
N MET A 87 8.94 -12.36 -0.24
CA MET A 87 9.87 -11.54 -1.03
C MET A 87 9.38 -10.08 -1.09
N LEU A 88 10.28 -9.14 -0.85
CA LEU A 88 10.06 -7.75 -1.27
C LEU A 88 10.18 -7.70 -2.79
N SER A 89 9.14 -7.25 -3.47
CA SER A 89 9.05 -7.36 -4.93
C SER A 89 10.24 -6.74 -5.66
N ASP A 90 10.70 -7.41 -6.69
CA ASP A 90 11.69 -6.93 -7.66
C ASP A 90 11.14 -5.86 -8.63
N LYS A 91 9.82 -5.72 -8.74
CA LYS A 91 9.16 -4.66 -9.49
C LYS A 91 8.96 -3.40 -8.65
N HIS A 92 8.45 -3.55 -7.43
CA HIS A 92 8.11 -2.45 -6.54
C HIS A 92 8.41 -2.83 -5.10
N ALA A 93 9.50 -2.31 -4.54
CA ALA A 93 10.05 -2.76 -3.26
C ALA A 93 9.10 -2.60 -2.05
N ASN A 94 8.07 -1.76 -2.13
CA ASN A 94 7.05 -1.61 -1.10
C ASN A 94 5.93 -2.66 -1.17
N PHE A 95 6.07 -3.70 -2.01
CA PHE A 95 5.13 -4.82 -2.10
C PHE A 95 5.78 -6.10 -1.58
N LEU A 96 5.08 -6.80 -0.70
CA LEU A 96 5.49 -8.13 -0.26
C LEU A 96 4.72 -9.18 -1.05
N ILE A 97 5.47 -10.10 -1.64
CA ILE A 97 4.96 -11.20 -2.47
C ILE A 97 5.09 -12.51 -1.69
N ASN A 98 4.03 -13.28 -1.65
CA ASN A 98 4.08 -14.69 -1.27
C ASN A 98 4.35 -15.51 -2.53
N LYS A 99 5.55 -16.06 -2.65
CA LYS A 99 5.96 -16.89 -3.81
C LYS A 99 5.29 -18.27 -3.83
N LYS A 100 5.02 -18.83 -2.64
CA LYS A 100 4.38 -20.15 -2.45
C LYS A 100 3.66 -20.21 -1.11
N ASN A 101 4.39 -20.52 -0.04
CA ASN A 101 3.88 -20.77 1.31
C ASN A 101 4.66 -19.91 2.33
N ALA A 102 4.72 -18.59 2.10
CA ALA A 102 5.39 -17.70 3.05
C ALA A 102 4.73 -17.78 4.42
N SER A 103 5.53 -17.94 5.46
CA SER A 103 5.04 -17.86 6.83
C SER A 103 4.83 -16.42 7.27
N PHE A 104 4.07 -16.22 8.33
CA PHE A 104 3.93 -14.92 8.97
C PHE A 104 5.29 -14.38 9.42
N GLU A 105 6.11 -15.23 10.01
CA GLU A 105 7.45 -14.88 10.52
C GLU A 105 8.37 -14.39 9.41
N ASP A 106 8.33 -15.02 8.22
CA ASP A 106 9.12 -14.59 7.06
C ASP A 106 8.68 -13.21 6.56
N ALA A 107 7.37 -13.01 6.45
CA ALA A 107 6.79 -11.73 6.05
C ALA A 107 7.10 -10.62 7.07
N PHE A 108 6.89 -10.89 8.35
CA PHE A 108 7.15 -9.96 9.44
C PHE A 108 8.63 -9.58 9.54
N PHE A 109 9.53 -10.56 9.37
CA PHE A 109 10.97 -10.30 9.32
C PHE A 109 11.33 -9.29 8.22
N LEU A 110 10.76 -9.44 7.00
CA LEU A 110 11.03 -8.51 5.90
C LEU A 110 10.51 -7.10 6.17
N ILE A 111 9.34 -6.98 6.81
CA ILE A 111 8.75 -5.71 7.20
C ILE A 111 9.67 -5.00 8.21
N GLU A 112 10.08 -5.69 9.27
CA GLU A 112 10.95 -5.10 10.30
C GLU A 112 12.37 -4.79 9.75
N LEU A 113 12.91 -5.63 8.89
CA LEU A 113 14.20 -5.39 8.24
C LEU A 113 14.15 -4.12 7.37
N ALA A 114 13.08 -3.94 6.59
CA ALA A 114 12.92 -2.76 5.74
C ALA A 114 12.79 -1.49 6.60
N ARG A 115 11.96 -1.53 7.66
CA ARG A 115 11.81 -0.40 8.59
C ARG A 115 13.15 -0.02 9.23
N LYS A 116 13.88 -1.00 9.76
CA LYS A 116 15.16 -0.80 10.41
C LYS A 116 16.20 -0.19 9.47
N LYS A 117 16.39 -0.79 8.29
CA LYS A 117 17.41 -0.32 7.34
C LYS A 117 17.11 1.08 6.78
N VAL A 118 15.85 1.37 6.51
CA VAL A 118 15.43 2.71 6.06
C VAL A 118 15.64 3.74 7.17
N PHE A 119 15.34 3.39 8.42
CA PHE A 119 15.60 4.28 9.55
C PHE A 119 17.10 4.52 9.76
N GLU A 120 17.93 3.48 9.70
CA GLU A 120 19.38 3.58 9.85
C GLU A 120 20.03 4.47 8.79
N GLU A 121 19.58 4.38 7.53
CA GLU A 121 20.17 5.12 6.41
C GLU A 121 19.60 6.54 6.24
N PHE A 122 18.29 6.72 6.44
CA PHE A 122 17.58 7.98 6.13
C PHE A 122 16.97 8.68 7.33
N GLY A 123 17.01 8.10 8.55
CA GLY A 123 16.31 8.62 9.72
C GLY A 123 14.78 8.63 9.59
N THR A 124 14.24 7.91 8.58
CA THR A 124 12.81 7.92 8.26
C THR A 124 12.11 6.71 8.87
N ASN A 125 11.10 6.95 9.72
CA ASN A 125 10.24 5.89 10.24
C ASN A 125 9.16 5.54 9.21
N LEU A 126 9.17 4.30 8.71
CA LEU A 126 8.12 3.77 7.85
C LEU A 126 6.91 3.33 8.68
N GLU A 127 5.74 3.91 8.38
CA GLU A 127 4.47 3.55 9.00
C GLU A 127 3.78 2.46 8.20
N ASN A 128 3.33 1.39 8.87
CA ASN A 128 2.58 0.33 8.20
C ASN A 128 1.29 0.84 7.57
N GLU A 129 1.03 0.41 6.34
CA GLU A 129 -0.29 0.48 5.72
C GLU A 129 -1.09 -0.79 6.02
N VAL A 130 -0.39 -1.92 6.11
CA VAL A 130 -0.96 -3.21 6.49
C VAL A 130 -1.26 -3.27 7.99
N ILE A 131 -2.36 -3.93 8.33
CA ILE A 131 -2.75 -4.17 9.71
C ILE A 131 -2.22 -5.55 10.11
N ILE A 132 -1.44 -5.58 11.16
CA ILE A 132 -0.91 -6.83 11.75
C ILE A 132 -1.75 -7.12 13.00
N ILE A 133 -2.41 -8.26 13.02
CA ILE A 133 -3.31 -8.73 14.08
C ILE A 133 -2.75 -9.99 14.75
#